data_52c14f42353b12406d10050e9288dde4
#
_entry.id   52c14f42353b12406d10050e9288dde4
#
_cell.length_a   1.000
_cell.length_b   1.000
_cell.length_c   1.000
_cell.angle_alpha   90.00
_cell.angle_beta   90.00
_cell.angle_gamma   90.00
#
_symmetry.space_group_name_H-M   'P 1'
#
loop_
_entity.id
_entity.type
_entity.pdbx_description
1 polymer ?
#
loop_
_entity_poly.entity_id
_entity_poly.type
_entity_poly.pdbx_seq_one_letter_code
_entity_poly.pdbx_strand_id
1 'polypeptide(L)'
;MKVLLIDPPHRLFPGLRMWTPSFGLLSLGAYLEKEGIEVQLIDATTLRNPWKDLSESILKAKPEVIGITCSATCLSPEALQTIHLSKKLSPDSIVVGGGSHFTLMAESILKELKDLDYIVLGEGEISFSQLLHHLSQGRNGREIKGIAYAENGKVILNPRPNFITHLDTLPLPAYHLIDVESEAYYWHGMGRRAFGLSTSRGCGDRCAYCSETRFWEGVWRGRSAEKVVEEISYLHRRYGKSLFVFNENTFNWSRKRNEDFIETLGRSGLRIHFWFQSRIKDILRDEDLIPEMRRLGLYEVMLGIESIHPDVLSRYEKEQSREMAEKAIEILRRNGVMVMANIMFGDWNDSQASLEEVFRFVKKKSDFLILTLTTPLPGTKYFEEAQRLGRIRERDFGKYDFMHPIMDTKFLSAKEVQRLQKAYLKKYYTQPRILLGAFFNPNPFKRMAYRLILRYVWENATKRPWRQPNLAEVDRNNSEFGVRSLEC
;
A
#
# COMPACT_ATOMS: atom_id res chain seq x y z
N MET A 1 15.99 24.82 8.88
CA MET A 1 15.12 24.55 7.71
C MET A 1 13.89 23.80 8.20
N LYS A 2 12.70 24.25 7.83
CA LYS A 2 11.42 23.68 8.24
C LYS A 2 10.83 22.85 7.11
N VAL A 3 10.61 21.57 7.37
CA VAL A 3 10.13 20.60 6.38
C VAL A 3 8.70 20.15 6.75
N LEU A 4 7.80 20.19 5.78
CA LEU A 4 6.46 19.63 5.89
C LEU A 4 6.35 18.39 5.00
N LEU A 5 6.15 17.22 5.61
CA LEU A 5 5.86 15.97 4.91
C LEU A 5 4.35 15.77 4.81
N ILE A 6 3.85 15.42 3.63
CA ILE A 6 2.42 15.25 3.38
C ILE A 6 2.15 13.88 2.75
N ASP A 7 1.25 13.12 3.41
CA ASP A 7 0.52 12.05 2.77
C ASP A 7 -0.80 12.64 2.23
N PRO A 8 -1.01 12.69 0.90
CA PRO A 8 -2.15 13.36 0.29
C PRO A 8 -3.51 12.82 0.76
N PRO A 9 -4.58 13.62 0.67
CA PRO A 9 -5.93 13.12 0.91
C PRO A 9 -6.27 12.02 -0.08
N HIS A 10 -6.52 10.82 0.39
CA HIS A 10 -6.98 9.73 -0.47
C HIS A 10 -7.92 8.79 0.30
N ARG A 11 -8.78 8.09 -0.43
CA ARG A 11 -9.68 7.08 0.13
C ARG A 11 -9.73 5.88 -0.81
N LEU A 12 -8.76 4.99 -0.68
CA LEU A 12 -8.87 3.66 -1.27
C LEU A 12 -9.95 2.88 -0.49
N PHE A 13 -10.80 2.14 -1.20
CA PHE A 13 -11.88 1.32 -0.61
C PHE A 13 -12.80 2.12 0.33
N PRO A 14 -13.62 3.07 -0.20
CA PRO A 14 -14.57 3.83 0.61
C PRO A 14 -15.45 2.91 1.45
N GLY A 15 -15.53 3.15 2.76
CA GLY A 15 -16.30 2.31 3.70
C GLY A 15 -15.54 1.17 4.36
N LEU A 16 -14.40 0.75 3.82
CA LEU A 16 -13.45 -0.10 4.55
C LEU A 16 -12.38 0.81 5.16
N ARG A 17 -12.44 1.04 6.45
CA ARG A 17 -11.36 1.71 7.18
C ARG A 17 -10.18 0.74 7.30
N MET A 18 -9.27 0.79 6.35
CA MET A 18 -8.11 -0.12 6.24
C MET A 18 -6.80 0.65 6.16
N TRP A 19 -6.74 1.79 6.81
CA TRP A 19 -5.56 2.64 6.70
C TRP A 19 -4.50 2.25 7.71
N THR A 20 -3.29 2.31 7.22
CA THR A 20 -2.09 2.40 8.04
C THR A 20 -1.44 3.74 7.71
N PRO A 21 -0.71 4.35 8.66
CA PRO A 21 0.03 5.56 8.35
C PRO A 21 1.08 5.28 7.26
N SER A 22 1.51 6.32 6.57
CA SER A 22 2.62 6.22 5.63
C SER A 22 3.93 5.90 6.35
N PHE A 23 4.29 4.61 6.44
CA PHE A 23 5.53 4.18 7.10
C PHE A 23 6.78 4.77 6.45
N GLY A 24 6.75 5.02 5.14
CA GLY A 24 7.82 5.72 4.44
C GLY A 24 8.03 7.13 4.98
N LEU A 25 6.95 7.89 5.20
CA LEU A 25 7.05 9.24 5.78
C LEU A 25 7.41 9.21 7.27
N LEU A 26 6.92 8.23 8.03
CA LEU A 26 7.31 8.07 9.45
C LEU A 26 8.80 7.73 9.60
N SER A 27 9.33 6.86 8.74
CA SER A 27 10.75 6.52 8.71
C SER A 27 11.60 7.72 8.27
N LEU A 28 11.16 8.40 7.21
CA LEU A 28 11.82 9.60 6.71
C LEU A 28 11.83 10.71 7.77
N GLY A 29 10.70 10.98 8.41
CA GLY A 29 10.58 11.98 9.48
C GLY A 29 11.55 11.69 10.62
N ALA A 30 11.58 10.44 11.11
CA ALA A 30 12.50 10.02 12.16
C ALA A 30 13.98 10.17 11.76
N TYR A 31 14.30 9.87 10.52
CA TYR A 31 15.67 10.04 10.00
C TYR A 31 16.06 11.51 9.91
N LEU A 32 15.18 12.36 9.39
CA LEU A 32 15.42 13.81 9.29
C LEU A 32 15.57 14.48 10.66
N GLU A 33 14.74 14.09 11.65
CA GLU A 33 14.88 14.58 13.03
C GLU A 33 16.23 14.18 13.65
N LYS A 34 16.69 12.93 13.39
CA LYS A 34 18.03 12.48 13.79
C LYS A 34 19.14 13.33 13.20
N GLU A 35 18.94 13.82 11.97
CA GLU A 35 19.87 14.74 11.28
C GLU A 35 19.69 16.21 11.72
N GLY A 36 18.86 16.50 12.71
CA GLY A 36 18.64 17.85 13.26
C GLY A 36 17.74 18.75 12.41
N ILE A 37 16.94 18.19 11.53
CA ILE A 37 15.98 18.91 10.68
C ILE A 37 14.61 18.97 11.37
N GLU A 38 14.00 20.17 11.43
CA GLU A 38 12.65 20.36 11.96
C GLU A 38 11.63 19.81 10.97
N VAL A 39 10.87 18.78 11.39
CA VAL A 39 9.89 18.07 10.56
C VAL A 39 8.49 18.20 11.15
N GLN A 40 7.52 18.47 10.28
CA GLN A 40 6.11 18.28 10.54
C GLN A 40 5.57 17.27 9.54
N LEU A 41 4.61 16.43 9.95
CA LEU A 41 3.97 15.45 9.10
C LEU A 41 2.46 15.63 9.14
N ILE A 42 1.83 15.65 7.97
CA ILE A 42 0.38 15.66 7.82
C ILE A 42 -0.01 14.39 7.05
N ASP A 43 -0.73 13.50 7.72
CA ASP A 43 -1.48 12.45 7.07
C ASP A 43 -2.89 12.98 6.79
N ALA A 44 -3.09 13.47 5.56
CA ALA A 44 -4.35 14.09 5.20
C ALA A 44 -5.52 13.09 5.08
N THR A 45 -5.23 11.78 5.13
CA THR A 45 -6.28 10.73 5.17
C THR A 45 -7.01 10.71 6.51
N THR A 46 -6.39 11.26 7.57
CA THR A 46 -6.97 11.34 8.91
C THR A 46 -7.80 12.60 9.15
N LEU A 47 -7.67 13.59 8.26
CA LEU A 47 -8.34 14.89 8.39
C LEU A 47 -9.86 14.78 8.15
N ARG A 48 -10.61 15.62 8.82
CA ARG A 48 -12.08 15.63 8.73
C ARG A 48 -12.57 16.22 7.40
N ASN A 49 -12.00 17.35 7.02
CA ASN A 49 -12.20 18.02 5.73
C ASN A 49 -10.86 18.10 5.00
N PRO A 50 -10.41 17.00 4.35
CA PRO A 50 -9.01 16.80 4.00
C PRO A 50 -8.38 17.98 3.24
N TRP A 51 -9.04 18.49 2.21
CA TRP A 51 -8.48 19.59 1.40
C TRP A 51 -8.45 20.93 2.12
N LYS A 52 -9.51 21.25 2.87
CA LYS A 52 -9.58 22.49 3.65
C LYS A 52 -8.56 22.46 4.78
N ASP A 53 -8.58 21.41 5.59
CA ASP A 53 -7.71 21.28 6.76
C ASP A 53 -6.23 21.21 6.33
N LEU A 54 -5.93 20.57 5.17
CA LEU A 54 -4.60 20.56 4.57
C LEU A 54 -4.16 21.97 4.16
N SER A 55 -5.06 22.73 3.49
CA SER A 55 -4.76 24.10 3.07
C SER A 55 -4.42 25.01 4.27
N GLU A 56 -5.23 24.94 5.32
CA GLU A 56 -4.99 25.69 6.57
C GLU A 56 -3.66 25.30 7.23
N SER A 57 -3.34 24.00 7.18
CA SER A 57 -2.10 23.46 7.75
C SER A 57 -0.85 23.94 7.00
N ILE A 58 -0.88 23.96 5.66
CA ILE A 58 0.23 24.47 4.83
C ILE A 58 0.47 25.96 5.14
N LEU A 59 -0.60 26.78 5.15
CA LEU A 59 -0.51 28.21 5.45
C LEU A 59 0.04 28.49 6.85
N LYS A 60 -0.35 27.67 7.84
CA LYS A 60 0.13 27.79 9.22
C LYS A 60 1.59 27.34 9.37
N ALA A 61 1.97 26.26 8.70
CA ALA A 61 3.30 25.68 8.81
C ALA A 61 4.37 26.61 8.24
N LYS A 62 4.09 27.32 7.15
CA LYS A 62 5.06 28.14 6.40
C LYS A 62 6.38 27.40 6.14
N PRO A 63 6.33 26.23 5.48
CA PRO A 63 7.51 25.39 5.31
C PRO A 63 8.44 25.98 4.23
N GLU A 64 9.75 25.74 4.38
CA GLU A 64 10.73 26.01 3.33
C GLU A 64 10.76 24.90 2.28
N VAL A 65 10.47 23.65 2.72
CA VAL A 65 10.39 22.49 1.83
C VAL A 65 9.13 21.69 2.14
N ILE A 66 8.42 21.26 1.10
CA ILE A 66 7.24 20.40 1.19
C ILE A 66 7.55 19.07 0.49
N GLY A 67 7.56 17.96 1.25
CA GLY A 67 7.72 16.60 0.74
C GLY A 67 6.36 15.92 0.58
N ILE A 68 6.02 15.46 -0.62
CA ILE A 68 4.72 14.83 -0.92
C ILE A 68 4.94 13.40 -1.40
N THR A 69 4.29 12.43 -0.75
CA THR A 69 4.39 11.03 -1.16
C THR A 69 3.31 10.61 -2.15
N CYS A 70 3.65 9.69 -3.06
CA CYS A 70 2.70 8.94 -3.88
C CYS A 70 3.13 7.47 -3.91
N SER A 71 2.55 6.67 -3.03
CA SER A 71 2.92 5.26 -2.84
C SER A 71 2.23 4.29 -3.79
N ALA A 72 1.19 4.71 -4.51
CA ALA A 72 0.47 3.88 -5.47
C ALA A 72 -0.03 4.71 -6.66
N THR A 73 -0.12 4.09 -7.83
CA THR A 73 -0.53 4.78 -9.06
C THR A 73 -1.92 5.40 -8.95
N CYS A 74 -2.86 4.72 -8.33
CA CYS A 74 -4.22 5.23 -8.15
C CYS A 74 -4.35 6.43 -7.22
N LEU A 75 -3.29 6.78 -6.50
CA LEU A 75 -3.22 7.96 -5.61
C LEU A 75 -2.58 9.18 -6.30
N SER A 76 -2.16 9.03 -7.55
CA SER A 76 -1.47 10.10 -8.27
C SER A 76 -2.34 11.34 -8.50
N PRO A 77 -3.65 11.27 -8.77
CA PRO A 77 -4.45 12.49 -8.94
C PRO A 77 -4.43 13.39 -7.70
N GLU A 78 -4.61 12.80 -6.51
CA GLU A 78 -4.60 13.55 -5.26
C GLU A 78 -3.19 14.07 -4.90
N ALA A 79 -2.14 13.29 -5.23
CA ALA A 79 -0.76 13.73 -5.04
C ALA A 79 -0.43 14.92 -5.95
N LEU A 80 -0.81 14.88 -7.22
CA LEU A 80 -0.63 16.00 -8.17
C LEU A 80 -1.41 17.25 -7.74
N GLN A 81 -2.66 17.06 -7.29
CA GLN A 81 -3.46 18.15 -6.75
C GLN A 81 -2.82 18.76 -5.49
N THR A 82 -2.23 17.93 -4.61
CA THR A 82 -1.53 18.39 -3.42
C THR A 82 -0.29 19.21 -3.77
N ILE A 83 0.46 18.83 -4.81
CA ILE A 83 1.61 19.58 -5.33
C ILE A 83 1.17 20.97 -5.81
N HIS A 84 0.13 21.02 -6.65
CA HIS A 84 -0.41 22.27 -7.15
C HIS A 84 -0.90 23.18 -6.02
N LEU A 85 -1.67 22.63 -5.06
CA LEU A 85 -2.15 23.34 -3.90
C LEU A 85 -0.98 23.91 -3.06
N SER A 86 0.07 23.11 -2.87
CA SER A 86 1.27 23.50 -2.10
C SER A 86 1.98 24.69 -2.73
N LYS A 87 2.23 24.67 -4.05
CA LYS A 87 2.83 25.81 -4.76
C LYS A 87 1.95 27.05 -4.74
N LYS A 88 0.64 26.89 -4.86
CA LYS A 88 -0.29 28.02 -4.79
C LYS A 88 -0.29 28.71 -3.42
N LEU A 89 -0.29 27.92 -2.33
CA LEU A 89 -0.39 28.44 -0.96
C LEU A 89 0.98 28.86 -0.38
N SER A 90 2.06 28.29 -0.87
CA SER A 90 3.43 28.57 -0.44
C SER A 90 4.37 28.61 -1.65
N PRO A 91 4.27 29.65 -2.50
CA PRO A 91 4.99 29.72 -3.78
C PRO A 91 6.51 29.66 -3.65
N ASP A 92 7.05 30.15 -2.54
CA ASP A 92 8.48 30.15 -2.26
C ASP A 92 9.00 28.81 -1.73
N SER A 93 8.11 27.89 -1.34
CA SER A 93 8.52 26.56 -0.89
C SER A 93 9.02 25.70 -2.04
N ILE A 94 10.07 24.95 -1.76
CA ILE A 94 10.54 23.90 -2.67
C ILE A 94 9.65 22.66 -2.48
N VAL A 95 9.03 22.18 -3.58
CA VAL A 95 8.14 21.01 -3.55
C VAL A 95 8.86 19.79 -4.08
N VAL A 96 8.90 18.72 -3.28
CA VAL A 96 9.63 17.49 -3.55
C VAL A 96 8.67 16.31 -3.54
N GLY A 97 8.59 15.58 -4.64
CA GLY A 97 7.82 14.35 -4.76
C GLY A 97 8.63 13.11 -4.35
N GLY A 98 7.98 12.09 -3.80
CA GLY A 98 8.61 10.81 -3.48
C GLY A 98 7.61 9.64 -3.46
N GLY A 99 8.11 8.42 -3.25
CA GLY A 99 7.32 7.20 -3.26
C GLY A 99 7.38 6.44 -4.58
N SER A 100 6.72 5.29 -4.63
CA SER A 100 6.91 4.34 -5.73
C SER A 100 6.37 4.87 -7.07
N HIS A 101 5.22 5.53 -7.09
CA HIS A 101 4.67 6.08 -8.33
C HIS A 101 5.56 7.18 -8.91
N PHE A 102 5.95 8.16 -8.09
CA PHE A 102 6.85 9.22 -8.55
C PHE A 102 8.21 8.68 -9.00
N THR A 103 8.73 7.66 -8.33
CA THR A 103 9.98 7.03 -8.74
C THR A 103 9.89 6.36 -10.12
N LEU A 104 8.80 5.61 -10.36
CA LEU A 104 8.63 4.86 -11.61
C LEU A 104 8.21 5.74 -12.79
N MET A 105 7.59 6.90 -12.53
CA MET A 105 7.05 7.82 -13.51
C MET A 105 7.78 9.18 -13.54
N ALA A 106 8.96 9.28 -12.92
CA ALA A 106 9.64 10.54 -12.69
C ALA A 106 9.85 11.36 -13.96
N GLU A 107 10.23 10.71 -15.07
CA GLU A 107 10.49 11.39 -16.33
C GLU A 107 9.23 12.05 -16.91
N SER A 108 8.12 11.33 -16.97
CA SER A 108 6.85 11.86 -17.51
C SER A 108 6.29 12.96 -16.62
N ILE A 109 6.30 12.75 -15.29
CA ILE A 109 5.78 13.73 -14.34
C ILE A 109 6.56 15.05 -14.41
N LEU A 110 7.89 15.01 -14.38
CA LEU A 110 8.72 16.22 -14.43
C LEU A 110 8.68 16.94 -15.80
N LYS A 111 8.32 16.25 -16.88
CA LYS A 111 8.08 16.90 -18.18
C LYS A 111 6.84 17.77 -18.15
N GLU A 112 5.80 17.34 -17.47
CA GLU A 112 4.47 17.95 -17.51
C GLU A 112 4.23 18.91 -16.34
N LEU A 113 4.70 18.55 -15.12
CA LEU A 113 4.37 19.25 -13.88
C LEU A 113 5.44 20.25 -13.48
N LYS A 114 5.16 21.54 -13.69
CA LYS A 114 6.11 22.64 -13.36
C LYS A 114 6.14 23.03 -11.89
N ASP A 115 5.10 22.64 -11.14
CA ASP A 115 4.97 22.94 -9.70
C ASP A 115 5.81 22.00 -8.82
N LEU A 116 6.49 21.02 -9.43
CA LEU A 116 7.34 20.05 -8.76
C LEU A 116 8.82 20.36 -9.06
N ASP A 117 9.58 20.69 -8.01
CA ASP A 117 10.97 21.08 -8.17
C ASP A 117 11.89 19.85 -8.26
N TYR A 118 11.64 18.83 -7.44
CA TYR A 118 12.46 17.60 -7.38
C TYR A 118 11.59 16.36 -7.18
N ILE A 119 12.12 15.21 -7.60
CA ILE A 119 11.63 13.89 -7.20
C ILE A 119 12.76 13.10 -6.52
N VAL A 120 12.47 12.51 -5.37
CA VAL A 120 13.37 11.54 -4.71
C VAL A 120 13.08 10.16 -5.26
N LEU A 121 14.08 9.53 -5.87
CA LEU A 121 13.99 8.22 -6.50
C LEU A 121 14.37 7.10 -5.50
N GLY A 122 13.45 6.20 -5.21
CA GLY A 122 13.68 5.09 -4.28
C GLY A 122 13.51 5.47 -2.81
N GLU A 123 14.42 4.99 -1.95
CA GLU A 123 14.42 5.32 -0.52
C GLU A 123 14.81 6.78 -0.28
N GLY A 124 14.04 7.47 0.54
CA GLY A 124 14.18 8.91 0.73
C GLY A 124 15.20 9.32 1.79
N GLU A 125 15.50 8.48 2.77
CA GLU A 125 16.22 8.87 3.97
C GLU A 125 17.54 9.57 3.67
N ILE A 126 18.37 8.98 2.82
CA ILE A 126 19.70 9.52 2.50
C ILE A 126 19.58 10.65 1.49
N SER A 127 18.94 10.41 0.33
CA SER A 127 18.89 11.38 -0.76
C SER A 127 18.15 12.66 -0.40
N PHE A 128 17.02 12.54 0.32
CA PHE A 128 16.26 13.72 0.73
C PHE A 128 17.00 14.50 1.82
N SER A 129 17.58 13.84 2.81
CA SER A 129 18.42 14.51 3.82
C SER A 129 19.58 15.29 3.18
N GLN A 130 20.30 14.67 2.23
CA GLN A 130 21.36 15.35 1.49
C GLN A 130 20.84 16.56 0.71
N LEU A 131 19.67 16.43 0.05
CA LEU A 131 19.04 17.55 -0.66
C LEU A 131 18.74 18.69 0.30
N LEU A 132 18.15 18.43 1.46
CA LEU A 132 17.84 19.44 2.47
C LEU A 132 19.09 20.16 2.99
N HIS A 133 20.18 19.42 3.23
CA HIS A 133 21.46 20.03 3.62
C HIS A 133 22.02 20.93 2.54
N HIS A 134 21.95 20.53 1.26
CA HIS A 134 22.40 21.38 0.15
C HIS A 134 21.54 22.65 0.04
N LEU A 135 20.22 22.51 0.10
CA LEU A 135 19.29 23.63 0.04
C LEU A 135 19.52 24.63 1.20
N SER A 136 19.77 24.13 2.42
CA SER A 136 20.06 24.99 3.57
C SER A 136 21.34 25.82 3.44
N GLN A 137 22.24 25.38 2.55
CA GLN A 137 23.49 26.09 2.23
C GLN A 137 23.40 26.94 0.94
N GLY A 138 22.17 27.13 0.41
CA GLY A 138 21.96 27.88 -0.85
C GLY A 138 22.39 27.13 -2.12
N ARG A 139 22.68 25.83 -2.02
CA ARG A 139 23.01 24.96 -3.15
C ARG A 139 21.82 24.26 -3.70
N ASN A 140 21.75 23.94 -4.97
CA ASN A 140 20.58 23.32 -5.60
C ASN A 140 20.49 21.78 -5.45
N GLY A 141 21.54 21.12 -4.98
CA GLY A 141 21.56 19.67 -4.74
C GLY A 141 21.38 18.78 -5.98
N ARG A 142 21.59 19.31 -7.18
CA ARG A 142 21.32 18.62 -8.45
C ARG A 142 22.25 17.44 -8.73
N GLU A 143 23.42 17.39 -8.10
CA GLU A 143 24.40 16.32 -8.21
C GLU A 143 24.12 15.12 -7.30
N ILE A 144 23.12 15.22 -6.44
CA ILE A 144 22.83 14.18 -5.44
C ILE A 144 22.24 12.94 -6.11
N LYS A 145 22.77 11.78 -5.78
CA LYS A 145 22.21 10.49 -6.20
C LYS A 145 20.78 10.32 -5.73
N GLY A 146 19.92 9.78 -6.60
CA GLY A 146 18.51 9.58 -6.29
C GLY A 146 17.66 10.85 -6.35
N ILE A 147 18.18 11.95 -6.88
CA ILE A 147 17.39 13.16 -7.14
C ILE A 147 17.14 13.30 -8.65
N ALA A 148 15.86 13.52 -8.99
CA ALA A 148 15.45 13.85 -10.34
C ALA A 148 14.86 15.28 -10.38
N TYR A 149 15.06 15.99 -11.49
CA TYR A 149 14.59 17.37 -11.68
C TYR A 149 14.50 17.74 -13.16
N ALA A 150 13.80 18.83 -13.47
CA ALA A 150 13.75 19.39 -14.81
C ALA A 150 14.60 20.65 -14.89
N GLU A 151 15.40 20.76 -15.96
CA GLU A 151 16.24 21.94 -16.25
C GLU A 151 16.29 22.22 -17.74
N ASN A 152 16.05 23.46 -18.14
CA ASN A 152 16.09 23.89 -19.55
C ASN A 152 15.28 22.99 -20.49
N GLY A 153 14.10 22.52 -20.03
CA GLY A 153 13.22 21.63 -20.79
C GLY A 153 13.67 20.17 -20.86
N LYS A 154 14.75 19.81 -20.20
CA LYS A 154 15.24 18.43 -20.08
C LYS A 154 15.01 17.88 -18.69
N VAL A 155 14.61 16.62 -18.60
CA VAL A 155 14.55 15.89 -17.32
C VAL A 155 15.86 15.17 -17.08
N ILE A 156 16.40 15.34 -15.87
CA ILE A 156 17.64 14.71 -15.41
C ILE A 156 17.27 13.75 -14.30
N LEU A 157 17.63 12.48 -14.46
CA LEU A 157 17.45 11.42 -13.48
C LEU A 157 18.84 10.99 -12.99
N ASN A 158 19.22 11.41 -11.79
CA ASN A 158 20.47 10.92 -11.21
C ASN A 158 20.35 9.45 -10.82
N PRO A 159 21.43 8.67 -10.92
CA PRO A 159 21.43 7.28 -10.50
C PRO A 159 20.93 7.14 -9.06
N ARG A 160 20.10 6.12 -8.78
CA ARG A 160 19.69 5.83 -7.42
C ARG A 160 20.90 5.48 -6.54
N PRO A 161 20.91 5.85 -5.26
CA PRO A 161 21.86 5.30 -4.31
C PRO A 161 21.60 3.81 -4.09
N ASN A 162 22.55 3.11 -3.52
CA ASN A 162 22.31 1.75 -3.04
C ASN A 162 21.24 1.76 -1.94
N PHE A 163 20.45 0.72 -1.88
CA PHE A 163 19.50 0.54 -0.79
C PHE A 163 20.18 0.50 0.58
N ILE A 164 19.50 0.99 1.60
CA ILE A 164 19.94 0.86 2.99
C ILE A 164 19.93 -0.63 3.36
N THR A 165 21.11 -1.24 3.45
CA THR A 165 21.26 -2.69 3.66
C THR A 165 20.86 -3.13 5.06
N HIS A 166 21.18 -2.33 6.08
CA HIS A 166 20.91 -2.60 7.49
C HIS A 166 19.79 -1.69 8.01
N LEU A 167 18.53 -2.15 7.92
CA LEU A 167 17.38 -1.35 8.32
C LEU A 167 17.36 -1.00 9.81
N ASP A 168 18.07 -1.74 10.65
CA ASP A 168 18.19 -1.48 12.09
C ASP A 168 19.00 -0.22 12.42
N THR A 169 19.73 0.34 11.45
CA THR A 169 20.43 1.63 11.60
C THR A 169 19.47 2.83 11.54
N LEU A 170 18.28 2.61 11.01
CA LEU A 170 17.21 3.60 10.98
C LEU A 170 16.62 3.75 12.40
N PRO A 171 16.25 4.98 12.79
CA PRO A 171 15.57 5.19 14.05
C PRO A 171 14.18 4.53 14.09
N LEU A 172 13.59 4.44 15.28
CA LEU A 172 12.18 4.08 15.41
C LEU A 172 11.33 5.08 14.62
N PRO A 173 10.31 4.62 13.85
CA PRO A 173 9.45 5.52 13.10
C PRO A 173 8.86 6.64 13.97
N ALA A 174 8.77 7.85 13.43
CA ALA A 174 8.37 9.05 14.17
C ALA A 174 6.86 9.06 14.47
N TYR A 175 6.38 8.14 15.28
CA TYR A 175 4.98 8.00 15.66
C TYR A 175 4.41 9.23 16.36
N HIS A 176 5.25 10.06 16.97
CA HIS A 176 4.87 11.31 17.61
C HIS A 176 4.46 12.41 16.61
N LEU A 177 4.80 12.25 15.33
CA LEU A 177 4.40 13.18 14.27
C LEU A 177 2.96 12.98 13.78
N ILE A 178 2.29 11.90 14.21
CA ILE A 178 0.91 11.58 13.83
C ILE A 178 0.03 11.33 15.06
N ASP A 179 -1.28 11.42 14.89
CA ASP A 179 -2.23 10.91 15.88
C ASP A 179 -2.41 9.40 15.74
N VAL A 180 -1.59 8.61 16.46
CA VAL A 180 -1.64 7.13 16.48
C VAL A 180 -3.01 6.60 16.92
N GLU A 181 -3.80 7.39 17.64
CA GLU A 181 -5.14 7.01 18.11
C GLU A 181 -6.26 7.46 17.17
N SER A 182 -5.93 8.06 16.03
CA SER A 182 -6.91 8.41 15.00
C SER A 182 -7.77 7.21 14.57
N GLU A 183 -9.09 7.42 14.51
CA GLU A 183 -10.02 6.39 14.03
C GLU A 183 -9.76 5.96 12.59
N ALA A 184 -9.05 6.77 11.80
CA ALA A 184 -8.66 6.41 10.43
C ALA A 184 -7.76 5.16 10.40
N TYR A 185 -6.98 4.93 11.46
CA TYR A 185 -6.08 3.77 11.58
C TYR A 185 -6.74 2.54 12.25
N TYR A 186 -8.03 2.60 12.56
CA TYR A 186 -8.75 1.47 13.15
C TYR A 186 -9.07 0.43 12.07
N TRP A 187 -8.16 -0.50 11.94
CA TRP A 187 -8.25 -1.57 10.96
C TRP A 187 -9.54 -2.39 11.10
N HIS A 188 -10.32 -2.48 10.03
CA HIS A 188 -11.50 -3.35 9.91
C HIS A 188 -12.45 -3.38 11.12
N GLY A 189 -12.68 -2.23 11.78
CA GLY A 189 -13.54 -2.20 12.96
C GLY A 189 -12.94 -2.90 14.18
N MET A 190 -11.67 -3.28 14.15
CA MET A 190 -10.92 -3.82 15.30
C MET A 190 -10.62 -2.76 16.35
N GLY A 191 -11.04 -1.53 16.08
CA GLY A 191 -10.97 -0.41 17.00
C GLY A 191 -9.52 0.03 17.28
N ARG A 192 -9.38 0.83 18.32
CA ARG A 192 -8.11 1.47 18.69
C ARG A 192 -6.95 0.51 19.03
N ARG A 193 -7.22 -0.80 19.21
CA ARG A 193 -6.18 -1.80 19.48
C ARG A 193 -5.40 -2.21 18.23
N ALA A 194 -5.99 -2.00 17.06
CA ALA A 194 -5.34 -2.34 15.79
C ALA A 194 -4.38 -1.23 15.36
N PHE A 195 -3.25 -1.63 14.79
CA PHE A 195 -2.32 -0.70 14.16
C PHE A 195 -1.43 -1.46 13.16
N GLY A 196 -0.99 -0.75 12.12
CA GLY A 196 -0.01 -1.27 11.17
C GLY A 196 1.41 -1.04 11.63
N LEU A 197 2.33 -1.83 11.10
CA LEU A 197 3.77 -1.56 11.16
C LEU A 197 4.47 -2.18 9.97
N SER A 198 5.68 -1.72 9.66
CA SER A 198 6.51 -2.25 8.58
C SER A 198 7.78 -2.85 9.16
N THR A 199 7.97 -4.15 8.96
CA THR A 199 9.09 -4.91 9.54
C THR A 199 10.17 -5.23 8.52
N SER A 200 9.88 -5.02 7.23
CA SER A 200 10.81 -5.27 6.12
C SER A 200 10.49 -4.34 4.94
N ARG A 201 11.40 -4.26 3.98
CA ARG A 201 11.26 -3.52 2.74
C ARG A 201 11.54 -4.40 1.54
N GLY A 202 10.69 -4.29 0.54
CA GLY A 202 10.84 -4.97 -0.73
C GLY A 202 10.29 -6.40 -0.76
N CYS A 203 10.51 -7.02 -1.91
CA CYS A 203 10.17 -8.41 -2.19
C CYS A 203 11.22 -8.94 -3.18
N GLY A 204 11.76 -10.13 -2.91
CA GLY A 204 12.78 -10.74 -3.77
C GLY A 204 12.21 -11.44 -5.01
N ASP A 205 10.87 -11.54 -5.15
CA ASP A 205 10.26 -12.05 -6.38
C ASP A 205 10.35 -11.00 -7.51
N ARG A 206 10.13 -11.45 -8.74
CA ARG A 206 10.20 -10.61 -9.95
C ARG A 206 8.90 -10.64 -10.75
N CYS A 207 7.76 -10.69 -10.03
CA CYS A 207 6.44 -10.77 -10.68
C CYS A 207 6.26 -9.64 -11.70
N ALA A 208 5.91 -10.02 -12.94
CA ALA A 208 5.86 -9.10 -14.08
C ALA A 208 4.84 -7.96 -13.93
N TYR A 209 3.77 -8.18 -13.15
CA TYR A 209 2.69 -7.21 -12.93
C TYR A 209 2.92 -6.26 -11.74
N CYS A 210 3.91 -6.55 -10.86
CA CYS A 210 4.03 -5.89 -9.58
C CYS A 210 4.97 -4.67 -9.62
N SER A 211 4.48 -3.49 -9.30
CA SER A 211 5.28 -2.26 -9.21
C SER A 211 6.35 -2.31 -8.11
N GLU A 212 6.08 -3.05 -7.03
CA GLU A 212 7.02 -3.20 -5.92
C GLU A 212 8.32 -3.89 -6.36
N THR A 213 8.22 -4.89 -7.27
CA THR A 213 9.43 -5.55 -7.79
C THR A 213 10.28 -4.61 -8.63
N ARG A 214 9.67 -3.63 -9.29
CA ARG A 214 10.40 -2.58 -10.05
C ARG A 214 10.97 -1.52 -9.13
N PHE A 215 10.21 -1.13 -8.10
CA PHE A 215 10.66 -0.13 -7.13
C PHE A 215 11.84 -0.66 -6.29
N TRP A 216 11.76 -1.89 -5.79
CA TRP A 216 12.76 -2.53 -4.94
C TRP A 216 13.78 -3.39 -5.69
N GLU A 217 13.71 -3.45 -7.02
CA GLU A 217 14.65 -4.18 -7.89
C GLU A 217 14.84 -5.66 -7.52
N GLY A 218 13.79 -6.29 -6.96
CA GLY A 218 13.85 -7.66 -6.49
C GLY A 218 14.69 -7.87 -5.22
N VAL A 219 14.95 -6.82 -4.44
CA VAL A 219 15.71 -6.89 -3.19
C VAL A 219 14.76 -6.84 -2.00
N TRP A 220 14.87 -7.83 -1.11
CA TRP A 220 14.20 -7.85 0.19
C TRP A 220 15.21 -7.60 1.32
N ARG A 221 14.82 -6.80 2.31
CA ARG A 221 15.61 -6.51 3.51
C ARG A 221 14.68 -6.45 4.71
N GLY A 222 15.03 -7.18 5.77
CA GLY A 222 14.28 -7.21 7.03
C GLY A 222 14.99 -6.43 8.13
N ARG A 223 14.21 -5.88 9.03
CA ARG A 223 14.68 -5.47 10.37
C ARG A 223 14.89 -6.72 11.20
N SER A 224 15.79 -6.67 12.16
CA SER A 224 15.98 -7.78 13.10
C SER A 224 14.70 -8.06 13.90
N ALA A 225 14.59 -9.27 14.40
CA ALA A 225 13.48 -9.67 15.25
C ALA A 225 13.39 -8.81 16.52
N GLU A 226 14.54 -8.47 17.09
CA GLU A 226 14.65 -7.62 18.27
C GLU A 226 14.08 -6.23 18.03
N LYS A 227 14.43 -5.59 16.91
CA LYS A 227 13.92 -4.27 16.55
C LYS A 227 12.42 -4.27 16.25
N VAL A 228 11.91 -5.34 15.65
CA VAL A 228 10.47 -5.50 15.43
C VAL A 228 9.72 -5.67 16.75
N VAL A 229 10.21 -6.51 17.66
CA VAL A 229 9.57 -6.73 18.97
C VAL A 229 9.70 -5.50 19.87
N GLU A 230 10.82 -4.75 19.78
CA GLU A 230 11.00 -3.45 20.47
C GLU A 230 9.90 -2.46 20.04
N GLU A 231 9.64 -2.32 18.74
CA GLU A 231 8.62 -1.45 18.19
C GLU A 231 7.19 -1.88 18.59
N ILE A 232 6.90 -3.17 18.51
CA ILE A 232 5.64 -3.75 18.99
C ILE A 232 5.45 -3.41 20.48
N SER A 233 6.49 -3.58 21.29
CA SER A 233 6.51 -3.28 22.72
C SER A 233 6.22 -1.79 22.99
N TYR A 234 6.87 -0.90 22.21
CA TYR A 234 6.64 0.55 22.30
C TYR A 234 5.18 0.90 22.00
N LEU A 235 4.63 0.42 20.88
CA LEU A 235 3.24 0.68 20.49
C LEU A 235 2.25 0.08 21.49
N HIS A 236 2.56 -1.11 22.03
CA HIS A 236 1.74 -1.76 23.03
C HIS A 236 1.69 -0.97 24.34
N ARG A 237 2.85 -0.60 24.87
CA ARG A 237 2.95 0.11 26.16
C ARG A 237 2.46 1.55 26.08
N ARG A 238 2.78 2.25 24.98
CA ARG A 238 2.49 3.69 24.85
C ARG A 238 1.05 3.96 24.42
N TYR A 239 0.48 3.10 23.53
CA TYR A 239 -0.81 3.33 22.87
C TYR A 239 -1.80 2.16 23.04
N GLY A 240 -1.49 1.14 23.84
CA GLY A 240 -2.36 0.00 24.06
C GLY A 240 -2.64 -0.85 22.82
N LYS A 241 -1.75 -0.79 21.80
CA LYS A 241 -1.92 -1.57 20.57
C LYS A 241 -1.62 -3.03 20.86
N SER A 242 -2.49 -3.93 20.41
CA SER A 242 -2.35 -5.38 20.64
C SER A 242 -2.73 -6.25 19.45
N LEU A 243 -3.14 -5.62 18.34
CA LEU A 243 -3.45 -6.27 17.09
C LEU A 243 -2.67 -5.58 15.97
N PHE A 244 -1.74 -6.31 15.34
CA PHE A 244 -0.80 -5.75 14.40
C PHE A 244 -1.02 -6.28 12.98
N VAL A 245 -0.93 -5.33 12.04
CA VAL A 245 -0.91 -5.59 10.61
C VAL A 245 0.51 -5.38 10.12
N PHE A 246 1.17 -6.43 9.67
CA PHE A 246 2.49 -6.28 9.05
C PHE A 246 2.29 -5.91 7.58
N ASN A 247 2.54 -4.62 7.27
CA ASN A 247 2.14 -3.97 6.03
C ASN A 247 3.17 -4.09 4.90
N GLU A 248 4.00 -5.08 4.95
CA GLU A 248 4.94 -5.42 3.87
C GLU A 248 4.40 -6.47 2.91
N ASN A 249 4.96 -6.52 1.70
CA ASN A 249 4.55 -7.46 0.64
C ASN A 249 4.80 -8.93 0.99
N THR A 250 5.76 -9.22 1.86
CA THR A 250 6.01 -10.54 2.43
C THR A 250 6.79 -10.43 3.74
N PHE A 251 6.16 -10.84 4.82
CA PHE A 251 6.78 -10.83 6.15
C PHE A 251 7.82 -11.95 6.30
N ASN A 252 7.44 -13.14 5.91
CA ASN A 252 8.18 -14.38 6.19
C ASN A 252 9.18 -14.77 5.10
N TRP A 253 9.80 -13.81 4.44
CA TRP A 253 10.80 -14.05 3.40
C TRP A 253 12.00 -14.87 3.90
N SER A 254 12.55 -14.53 5.06
CA SER A 254 13.71 -15.19 5.66
C SER A 254 13.30 -16.13 6.78
N ARG A 255 13.56 -17.44 6.60
CA ARG A 255 13.28 -18.45 7.64
C ARG A 255 14.02 -18.15 8.94
N LYS A 256 15.32 -17.84 8.88
CA LYS A 256 16.10 -17.51 10.07
C LYS A 256 15.48 -16.35 10.87
N ARG A 257 15.08 -15.28 10.18
CA ARG A 257 14.42 -14.15 10.83
C ARG A 257 13.06 -14.54 11.44
N ASN A 258 12.33 -15.46 10.83
CA ASN A 258 11.06 -15.96 11.38
C ASN A 258 11.28 -16.76 12.67
N GLU A 259 12.31 -17.59 12.73
CA GLU A 259 12.74 -18.31 13.92
C GLU A 259 13.15 -17.33 15.04
N ASP A 260 13.96 -16.32 14.72
CA ASP A 260 14.38 -15.28 15.67
C ASP A 260 13.18 -14.46 16.17
N PHE A 261 12.22 -14.15 15.29
CA PHE A 261 10.99 -13.43 15.68
C PHE A 261 10.12 -14.26 16.64
N ILE A 262 9.95 -15.55 16.39
CA ILE A 262 9.23 -16.47 17.26
C ILE A 262 9.89 -16.50 18.64
N GLU A 263 11.20 -16.66 18.69
CA GLU A 263 11.96 -16.72 19.94
C GLU A 263 11.87 -15.39 20.71
N THR A 264 12.15 -14.27 20.04
CA THR A 264 12.17 -12.94 20.67
C THR A 264 10.79 -12.52 21.15
N LEU A 265 9.74 -12.73 20.33
CA LEU A 265 8.35 -12.45 20.73
C LEU A 265 7.93 -13.36 21.89
N GLY A 266 8.29 -14.65 21.85
CA GLY A 266 8.01 -15.60 22.93
C GLY A 266 8.63 -15.19 24.26
N ARG A 267 9.87 -14.70 24.25
CA ARG A 267 10.58 -14.21 25.47
C ARG A 267 10.02 -12.88 25.98
N SER A 268 9.43 -12.06 25.12
CA SER A 268 8.92 -10.73 25.49
C SER A 268 7.73 -10.77 26.46
N GLY A 269 7.01 -11.88 26.53
CA GLY A 269 5.77 -12.02 27.28
C GLY A 269 4.59 -11.21 26.74
N LEU A 270 4.73 -10.53 25.60
CA LEU A 270 3.68 -9.74 24.99
C LEU A 270 2.52 -10.63 24.51
N ARG A 271 1.31 -10.25 24.84
CA ARG A 271 0.09 -10.91 24.34
C ARG A 271 -0.50 -10.06 23.23
N ILE A 272 -0.14 -10.39 22.00
CA ILE A 272 -0.57 -9.68 20.80
C ILE A 272 -1.27 -10.63 19.82
N HIS A 273 -1.91 -10.05 18.82
CA HIS A 273 -2.37 -10.75 17.62
C HIS A 273 -1.78 -10.08 16.41
N PHE A 274 -1.46 -10.86 15.38
CA PHE A 274 -0.91 -10.29 14.16
C PHE A 274 -1.32 -11.09 12.92
N TRP A 275 -1.27 -10.44 11.78
CA TRP A 275 -1.39 -11.05 10.49
C TRP A 275 -0.42 -10.42 9.49
N PHE A 276 -0.12 -11.13 8.41
CA PHE A 276 0.80 -10.70 7.38
C PHE A 276 0.45 -11.24 5.99
N GLN A 277 1.08 -10.66 4.98
CA GLN A 277 1.05 -11.14 3.61
C GLN A 277 2.20 -12.11 3.37
N SER A 278 1.91 -13.20 2.65
CA SER A 278 2.87 -14.25 2.36
C SER A 278 2.76 -14.80 0.94
N ARG A 279 3.90 -15.25 0.43
CA ARG A 279 3.92 -16.09 -0.76
C ARG A 279 3.60 -17.53 -0.36
N ILE A 280 3.07 -18.28 -1.32
CA ILE A 280 2.76 -19.70 -1.13
C ILE A 280 4.01 -20.49 -0.73
N LYS A 281 5.13 -20.27 -1.44
CA LYS A 281 6.40 -20.99 -1.20
C LYS A 281 6.97 -20.77 0.20
N ASP A 282 6.74 -19.61 0.80
CA ASP A 282 7.21 -19.33 2.16
C ASP A 282 6.39 -20.05 3.23
N ILE A 283 5.08 -20.20 3.03
CA ILE A 283 4.24 -21.02 3.91
C ILE A 283 4.64 -22.50 3.83
N LEU A 284 4.95 -23.00 2.63
CA LEU A 284 5.40 -24.37 2.45
C LEU A 284 6.77 -24.63 3.11
N ARG A 285 7.69 -23.68 2.99
CA ARG A 285 9.03 -23.76 3.62
C ARG A 285 8.94 -23.75 5.15
N ASP A 286 8.06 -22.91 5.69
CA ASP A 286 7.94 -22.63 7.13
C ASP A 286 6.79 -23.41 7.78
N GLU A 287 6.35 -24.54 7.20
CA GLU A 287 5.22 -25.35 7.66
C GLU A 287 5.32 -25.68 9.16
N ASP A 288 6.51 -25.99 9.63
CA ASP A 288 6.82 -26.34 11.03
C ASP A 288 6.83 -25.13 11.96
N LEU A 289 6.99 -23.91 11.46
CA LEU A 289 6.96 -22.67 12.26
C LEU A 289 5.53 -22.13 12.46
N ILE A 290 4.58 -22.50 11.60
CA ILE A 290 3.20 -21.98 11.65
C ILE A 290 2.51 -22.28 13.00
N PRO A 291 2.63 -23.49 13.61
CA PRO A 291 2.06 -23.76 14.95
C PRO A 291 2.56 -22.78 16.02
N GLU A 292 3.86 -22.50 16.03
CA GLU A 292 4.48 -21.59 17.01
C GLU A 292 4.03 -20.13 16.78
N MET A 293 4.01 -19.67 15.52
CA MET A 293 3.47 -18.35 15.19
C MET A 293 2.01 -18.24 15.62
N ARG A 294 1.22 -19.31 15.44
CA ARG A 294 -0.19 -19.35 15.89
C ARG A 294 -0.32 -19.23 17.39
N ARG A 295 0.54 -19.91 18.15
CA ARG A 295 0.60 -19.83 19.61
C ARG A 295 0.94 -18.41 20.08
N LEU A 296 1.79 -17.70 19.35
CA LEU A 296 2.20 -16.33 19.65
C LEU A 296 1.23 -15.26 19.15
N GLY A 297 0.13 -15.66 18.46
CA GLY A 297 -0.93 -14.75 18.09
C GLY A 297 -1.18 -14.55 16.60
N LEU A 298 -0.50 -15.30 15.71
CA LEU A 298 -0.85 -15.30 14.29
C LEU A 298 -2.30 -15.77 14.12
N TYR A 299 -3.17 -14.91 13.59
CA TYR A 299 -4.57 -15.25 13.40
C TYR A 299 -5.00 -15.35 11.94
N GLU A 300 -4.29 -14.71 11.03
CA GLU A 300 -4.63 -14.64 9.61
C GLU A 300 -3.37 -14.50 8.74
N VAL A 301 -3.41 -15.08 7.54
CA VAL A 301 -2.41 -14.88 6.49
C VAL A 301 -3.11 -14.55 5.18
N MET A 302 -2.67 -13.47 4.52
CA MET A 302 -3.05 -13.19 3.13
C MET A 302 -2.11 -13.93 2.19
N LEU A 303 -2.66 -14.85 1.40
CA LEU A 303 -1.92 -15.62 0.39
C LEU A 303 -2.09 -15.03 -1.00
N GLY A 304 -0.99 -14.70 -1.65
CA GLY A 304 -0.95 -14.33 -3.05
C GLY A 304 -1.11 -15.55 -3.95
N ILE A 305 -2.35 -15.95 -4.23
CA ILE A 305 -2.68 -17.07 -5.13
C ILE A 305 -2.71 -16.59 -6.58
N GLU A 306 -3.26 -15.41 -6.83
CA GLU A 306 -3.46 -14.71 -8.09
C GLU A 306 -4.28 -15.52 -9.12
N SER A 307 -3.79 -16.69 -9.51
CA SER A 307 -4.44 -17.65 -10.43
C SER A 307 -4.06 -19.10 -10.07
N ILE A 308 -4.78 -20.05 -10.65
CA ILE A 308 -4.46 -21.48 -10.61
C ILE A 308 -4.08 -22.02 -12.00
N HIS A 309 -4.11 -21.15 -13.01
CA HIS A 309 -3.81 -21.52 -14.41
C HIS A 309 -2.33 -21.32 -14.70
N PRO A 310 -1.61 -22.37 -15.17
CA PRO A 310 -0.16 -22.30 -15.39
C PRO A 310 0.26 -21.23 -16.40
N ASP A 311 -0.53 -20.98 -17.44
CA ASP A 311 -0.25 -19.98 -18.47
C ASP A 311 -0.35 -18.54 -17.94
N VAL A 312 -1.31 -18.26 -17.02
CA VAL A 312 -1.43 -16.99 -16.33
C VAL A 312 -0.29 -16.79 -15.35
N LEU A 313 0.03 -17.81 -14.54
CA LEU A 313 1.13 -17.77 -13.57
C LEU A 313 2.50 -17.58 -14.26
N SER A 314 2.70 -18.24 -15.40
CA SER A 314 3.91 -18.05 -16.22
C SER A 314 4.04 -16.62 -16.75
N ARG A 315 2.95 -16.01 -17.24
CA ARG A 315 2.93 -14.60 -17.66
C ARG A 315 3.21 -13.64 -16.51
N TYR A 316 2.75 -13.98 -15.32
CA TYR A 316 3.04 -13.22 -14.12
C TYR A 316 4.46 -13.44 -13.57
N GLU A 317 5.26 -14.29 -14.18
CA GLU A 317 6.57 -14.73 -13.68
C GLU A 317 6.48 -15.19 -12.21
N LYS A 318 5.42 -15.96 -11.88
CA LYS A 318 5.13 -16.40 -10.52
C LYS A 318 5.31 -17.90 -10.38
N GLU A 319 6.36 -18.29 -9.65
CA GLU A 319 6.76 -19.69 -9.43
C GLU A 319 5.87 -20.39 -8.40
N GLN A 320 4.68 -20.80 -8.81
CA GLN A 320 3.74 -21.55 -7.98
C GLN A 320 2.78 -22.39 -8.82
N SER A 321 2.09 -23.31 -8.17
CA SER A 321 1.07 -24.14 -8.80
C SER A 321 -0.21 -24.20 -7.97
N ARG A 322 -1.26 -24.80 -8.56
CA ARG A 322 -2.52 -25.06 -7.86
C ARG A 322 -2.32 -25.96 -6.64
N GLU A 323 -1.52 -27.02 -6.77
CA GLU A 323 -1.20 -27.99 -5.71
C GLU A 323 -0.45 -27.31 -4.57
N MET A 324 0.51 -26.46 -4.89
CA MET A 324 1.24 -25.66 -3.89
C MET A 324 0.29 -24.74 -3.13
N ALA A 325 -0.65 -24.06 -3.83
CA ALA A 325 -1.66 -23.20 -3.20
C ALA A 325 -2.58 -24.01 -2.27
N GLU A 326 -3.02 -25.19 -2.70
CA GLU A 326 -3.86 -26.08 -1.91
C GLU A 326 -3.16 -26.52 -0.63
N LYS A 327 -1.90 -26.99 -0.73
CA LYS A 327 -1.09 -27.39 0.43
C LYS A 327 -0.85 -26.23 1.40
N ALA A 328 -0.52 -25.04 0.92
CA ALA A 328 -0.33 -23.87 1.78
C ALA A 328 -1.61 -23.50 2.54
N ILE A 329 -2.77 -23.52 1.87
CA ILE A 329 -4.07 -23.30 2.51
C ILE A 329 -4.34 -24.36 3.60
N GLU A 330 -4.04 -25.64 3.30
CA GLU A 330 -4.22 -26.73 4.25
C GLU A 330 -3.35 -26.55 5.51
N ILE A 331 -2.06 -26.20 5.34
CA ILE A 331 -1.13 -25.92 6.44
C ILE A 331 -1.71 -24.84 7.37
N LEU A 332 -2.14 -23.72 6.82
CA LEU A 332 -2.69 -22.63 7.62
C LEU A 332 -3.97 -23.05 8.35
N ARG A 333 -4.91 -23.69 7.64
CA ARG A 333 -6.20 -24.06 8.21
C ARG A 333 -6.12 -25.13 9.31
N ARG A 334 -5.28 -26.15 9.16
CA ARG A 334 -5.08 -27.18 10.20
C ARG A 334 -4.47 -26.62 11.48
N ASN A 335 -3.71 -25.51 11.36
CA ASN A 335 -3.15 -24.79 12.50
C ASN A 335 -4.10 -23.67 13.04
N GLY A 336 -5.35 -23.59 12.56
CA GLY A 336 -6.32 -22.60 13.04
C GLY A 336 -6.02 -21.16 12.62
N VAL A 337 -5.19 -20.97 11.59
CA VAL A 337 -4.88 -19.68 10.98
C VAL A 337 -5.89 -19.41 9.87
N MET A 338 -6.49 -18.22 9.86
CA MET A 338 -7.42 -17.81 8.80
C MET A 338 -6.67 -17.57 7.49
N VAL A 339 -7.32 -17.87 6.39
CA VAL A 339 -6.77 -17.69 5.05
C VAL A 339 -7.55 -16.59 4.32
N MET A 340 -6.86 -15.51 4.01
CA MET A 340 -7.31 -14.50 3.07
C MET A 340 -6.71 -14.82 1.70
N ALA A 341 -7.52 -15.27 0.76
CA ALA A 341 -7.06 -15.57 -0.60
C ALA A 341 -7.07 -14.31 -1.46
N ASN A 342 -5.92 -13.93 -1.99
CA ASN A 342 -5.82 -12.90 -3.02
C ASN A 342 -5.77 -13.56 -4.40
N ILE A 343 -6.73 -13.21 -5.28
CA ILE A 343 -6.81 -13.66 -6.66
C ILE A 343 -7.02 -12.47 -7.60
N MET A 344 -6.57 -12.64 -8.84
CA MET A 344 -6.63 -11.61 -9.87
C MET A 344 -7.48 -12.10 -11.04
N PHE A 345 -8.37 -11.24 -11.54
CA PHE A 345 -9.20 -11.47 -12.71
C PHE A 345 -8.84 -10.51 -13.82
N GLY A 346 -8.92 -10.96 -15.06
CA GLY A 346 -8.73 -10.14 -16.23
C GLY A 346 -7.32 -10.18 -16.82
N ASP A 347 -6.57 -11.26 -16.60
CA ASP A 347 -5.40 -11.55 -17.45
C ASP A 347 -5.83 -11.68 -18.91
N TRP A 348 -4.89 -11.45 -19.81
CA TRP A 348 -5.16 -11.50 -21.24
C TRP A 348 -5.84 -12.80 -21.73
N ASN A 349 -5.49 -13.94 -21.14
CA ASN A 349 -6.04 -15.24 -21.51
C ASN A 349 -7.31 -15.62 -20.72
N ASP A 350 -7.77 -14.79 -19.81
CA ASP A 350 -8.95 -15.12 -19.00
C ASP A 350 -10.23 -15.16 -19.82
N SER A 351 -10.94 -16.28 -19.65
CA SER A 351 -12.31 -16.50 -20.10
C SER A 351 -13.26 -16.58 -18.90
N GLN A 352 -14.57 -16.54 -19.13
CA GLN A 352 -15.52 -16.74 -18.03
C GLN A 352 -15.34 -18.10 -17.36
N ALA A 353 -14.99 -19.15 -18.12
CA ALA A 353 -14.79 -20.48 -17.58
C ALA A 353 -13.54 -20.55 -16.69
N SER A 354 -12.41 -19.95 -17.11
CA SER A 354 -11.19 -19.92 -16.30
C SER A 354 -11.40 -19.13 -15.00
N LEU A 355 -12.06 -17.98 -15.05
CA LEU A 355 -12.38 -17.17 -13.87
C LEU A 355 -13.30 -17.92 -12.89
N GLU A 356 -14.28 -18.68 -13.41
CA GLU A 356 -15.14 -19.49 -12.55
C GLU A 356 -14.37 -20.64 -11.89
N GLU A 357 -13.40 -21.23 -12.56
CA GLU A 357 -12.55 -22.28 -11.99
C GLU A 357 -11.71 -21.73 -10.82
N VAL A 358 -11.03 -20.60 -11.00
CA VAL A 358 -10.28 -19.93 -9.94
C VAL A 358 -11.20 -19.61 -8.76
N PHE A 359 -12.39 -19.06 -9.02
CA PHE A 359 -13.35 -18.75 -7.97
C PHE A 359 -13.81 -20.00 -7.22
N ARG A 360 -14.15 -21.10 -7.91
CA ARG A 360 -14.55 -22.38 -7.28
C ARG A 360 -13.44 -22.94 -6.38
N PHE A 361 -12.19 -22.82 -6.83
CA PHE A 361 -11.01 -23.24 -6.05
C PHE A 361 -10.94 -22.54 -4.70
N VAL A 362 -11.03 -21.21 -4.67
CA VAL A 362 -10.88 -20.44 -3.42
C VAL A 362 -12.15 -20.42 -2.57
N LYS A 363 -13.34 -20.53 -3.17
CA LYS A 363 -14.63 -20.32 -2.51
C LYS A 363 -14.85 -21.13 -1.24
N LYS A 364 -14.39 -22.39 -1.21
CA LYS A 364 -14.56 -23.30 -0.06
C LYS A 364 -13.32 -23.36 0.84
N LYS A 365 -12.19 -22.88 0.35
CA LYS A 365 -10.89 -23.08 0.98
C LYS A 365 -10.39 -21.86 1.76
N SER A 366 -10.87 -20.66 1.44
CA SER A 366 -10.49 -19.42 2.11
C SER A 366 -11.57 -18.92 3.09
N ASP A 367 -11.15 -18.14 4.07
CA ASP A 367 -12.02 -17.46 5.02
C ASP A 367 -12.42 -16.08 4.51
N PHE A 368 -11.52 -15.42 3.77
CA PHE A 368 -11.72 -14.16 3.06
C PHE A 368 -11.26 -14.26 1.63
N LEU A 369 -11.84 -13.43 0.79
CA LEU A 369 -11.51 -13.32 -0.62
C LEU A 369 -11.22 -11.86 -0.97
N ILE A 370 -10.00 -11.60 -1.39
CA ILE A 370 -9.65 -10.40 -2.15
C ILE A 370 -9.65 -10.80 -3.62
N LEU A 371 -10.53 -10.19 -4.38
CA LEU A 371 -10.65 -10.41 -5.81
C LEU A 371 -10.41 -9.10 -6.51
N THR A 372 -9.19 -8.94 -7.00
CA THR A 372 -8.73 -7.75 -7.71
C THR A 372 -8.84 -7.94 -9.23
N LEU A 373 -8.84 -6.83 -9.94
CA LEU A 373 -8.67 -6.85 -11.40
C LEU A 373 -7.19 -6.68 -11.75
N THR A 374 -6.74 -7.47 -12.71
CA THR A 374 -5.37 -7.37 -13.24
C THR A 374 -5.17 -5.97 -13.79
N THR A 375 -4.31 -5.21 -13.12
CA THR A 375 -4.04 -3.82 -13.44
C THR A 375 -2.60 -3.69 -13.91
N PRO A 376 -2.37 -3.33 -15.19
CA PRO A 376 -1.04 -3.06 -15.72
C PRO A 376 -0.49 -1.78 -15.11
N LEU A 377 0.31 -1.88 -14.04
CA LEU A 377 0.87 -0.73 -13.35
C LEU A 377 2.06 -0.14 -14.11
N PRO A 378 2.14 1.20 -14.27
CA PRO A 378 3.25 1.85 -14.95
C PRO A 378 4.62 1.43 -14.43
N GLY A 379 5.59 1.29 -15.34
CA GLY A 379 6.95 0.85 -15.04
C GLY A 379 7.11 -0.66 -14.87
N THR A 380 6.03 -1.46 -14.95
CA THR A 380 6.11 -2.94 -14.91
C THR A 380 6.24 -3.56 -16.30
N LYS A 381 6.84 -4.74 -16.40
CA LYS A 381 6.91 -5.51 -17.66
C LYS A 381 5.51 -5.75 -18.23
N TYR A 382 4.55 -6.03 -17.37
CA TYR A 382 3.17 -6.28 -17.77
C TYR A 382 2.50 -5.04 -18.37
N PHE A 383 2.79 -3.84 -17.86
CA PHE A 383 2.34 -2.58 -18.41
C PHE A 383 2.96 -2.32 -19.79
N GLU A 384 4.28 -2.48 -19.91
CA GLU A 384 5.01 -2.30 -21.16
C GLU A 384 4.46 -3.22 -22.27
N GLU A 385 4.19 -4.50 -21.94
CA GLU A 385 3.57 -5.44 -22.85
C GLU A 385 2.14 -5.03 -23.23
N ALA A 386 1.31 -4.69 -22.24
CA ALA A 386 -0.08 -4.28 -22.48
C ALA A 386 -0.16 -3.01 -23.34
N GLN A 387 0.74 -2.05 -23.12
CA GLN A 387 0.85 -0.82 -23.91
C GLN A 387 1.28 -1.13 -25.35
N ARG A 388 2.36 -1.91 -25.53
CA ARG A 388 2.87 -2.32 -26.85
C ARG A 388 1.82 -3.05 -27.68
N LEU A 389 0.97 -3.84 -27.04
CA LEU A 389 -0.09 -4.61 -27.69
C LEU A 389 -1.42 -3.84 -27.80
N GLY A 390 -1.46 -2.56 -27.41
CA GLY A 390 -2.65 -1.71 -27.49
C GLY A 390 -3.84 -2.21 -26.67
N ARG A 391 -3.59 -2.87 -25.53
CA ARG A 391 -4.64 -3.48 -24.69
C ARG A 391 -5.23 -2.52 -23.67
N ILE A 392 -4.48 -1.47 -23.27
CA ILE A 392 -4.92 -0.51 -22.25
C ILE A 392 -6.06 0.34 -22.82
N ARG A 393 -7.22 0.31 -22.16
CA ARG A 393 -8.43 1.06 -22.52
C ARG A 393 -8.65 2.30 -21.66
N GLU A 394 -8.11 2.29 -20.45
CA GLU A 394 -8.24 3.38 -19.49
C GLU A 394 -6.87 4.03 -19.24
N ARG A 395 -6.81 5.36 -19.29
CA ARG A 395 -5.58 6.12 -19.08
C ARG A 395 -5.59 6.96 -17.81
N ASP A 396 -6.75 7.10 -17.17
CA ASP A 396 -6.88 7.76 -15.88
C ASP A 396 -6.24 6.90 -14.79
N PHE A 397 -5.09 7.32 -14.30
CA PHE A 397 -4.36 6.60 -13.25
C PHE A 397 -5.12 6.49 -11.95
N GLY A 398 -6.06 7.38 -11.65
CA GLY A 398 -6.96 7.25 -10.50
C GLY A 398 -7.80 5.98 -10.50
N LYS A 399 -7.96 5.34 -11.66
CA LYS A 399 -8.68 4.07 -11.82
C LYS A 399 -7.79 2.82 -11.73
N TYR A 400 -6.48 2.97 -11.53
CA TYR A 400 -5.55 1.84 -11.39
C TYR A 400 -5.57 1.28 -9.96
N ASP A 401 -6.75 1.09 -9.42
CA ASP A 401 -7.07 0.75 -8.04
C ASP A 401 -7.43 -0.74 -7.82
N PHE A 402 -7.19 -1.57 -8.82
CA PHE A 402 -7.51 -3.00 -8.82
C PHE A 402 -9.01 -3.33 -8.79
N MET A 403 -9.89 -2.31 -8.85
CA MET A 403 -11.35 -2.46 -8.84
C MET A 403 -11.97 -1.97 -10.16
N HIS A 404 -11.28 -1.09 -10.87
CA HIS A 404 -11.69 -0.64 -12.21
C HIS A 404 -10.97 -1.46 -13.28
N PRO A 405 -11.69 -1.87 -14.33
CA PRO A 405 -11.10 -2.63 -15.42
C PRO A 405 -10.29 -1.71 -16.33
N ILE A 406 -9.00 -2.00 -16.48
CA ILE A 406 -8.08 -1.19 -17.28
C ILE A 406 -7.94 -1.73 -18.71
N MET A 407 -8.15 -3.03 -18.91
CA MET A 407 -7.97 -3.67 -20.20
C MET A 407 -9.02 -4.75 -20.48
N ASP A 408 -9.21 -5.09 -21.74
CA ASP A 408 -9.98 -6.26 -22.19
C ASP A 408 -9.11 -7.52 -22.07
N THR A 409 -9.77 -8.68 -21.90
CA THR A 409 -9.13 -9.98 -22.14
C THR A 409 -9.33 -10.38 -23.62
N LYS A 410 -8.74 -11.49 -24.02
CA LYS A 410 -8.98 -12.07 -25.35
C LYS A 410 -10.45 -12.46 -25.57
N PHE A 411 -11.19 -12.78 -24.52
CA PHE A 411 -12.53 -13.37 -24.57
C PHE A 411 -13.62 -12.52 -23.94
N LEU A 412 -13.25 -11.52 -23.12
CA LEU A 412 -14.18 -10.70 -22.32
C LEU A 412 -13.79 -9.23 -22.44
N SER A 413 -14.78 -8.38 -22.59
CA SER A 413 -14.58 -6.94 -22.42
C SER A 413 -14.25 -6.59 -20.96
N ALA A 414 -13.58 -5.47 -20.74
CA ALA A 414 -13.29 -4.92 -19.42
C ALA A 414 -14.56 -4.82 -18.54
N LYS A 415 -15.68 -4.39 -19.11
CA LYS A 415 -16.97 -4.32 -18.41
C LYS A 415 -17.50 -5.70 -17.97
N GLU A 416 -17.32 -6.73 -18.80
CA GLU A 416 -17.72 -8.10 -18.46
C GLU A 416 -16.87 -8.66 -17.33
N VAL A 417 -15.55 -8.44 -17.37
CA VAL A 417 -14.65 -8.85 -16.29
C VAL A 417 -15.07 -8.20 -14.96
N GLN A 418 -15.35 -6.90 -14.95
CA GLN A 418 -15.82 -6.20 -13.75
C GLN A 418 -17.18 -6.72 -13.26
N ARG A 419 -18.10 -7.01 -14.19
CA ARG A 419 -19.40 -7.62 -13.85
C ARG A 419 -19.22 -8.98 -13.16
N LEU A 420 -18.32 -9.81 -13.69
CA LEU A 420 -18.00 -11.11 -13.10
C LEU A 420 -17.35 -10.94 -11.74
N GLN A 421 -16.39 -10.02 -11.58
CA GLN A 421 -15.77 -9.71 -10.27
C GLN A 421 -16.84 -9.38 -9.23
N LYS A 422 -17.72 -8.44 -9.52
CA LYS A 422 -18.81 -8.03 -8.61
C LYS A 422 -19.76 -9.20 -8.29
N ALA A 423 -20.13 -10.00 -9.31
CA ALA A 423 -21.00 -11.16 -9.13
C ALA A 423 -20.35 -12.23 -8.23
N TYR A 424 -19.05 -12.52 -8.43
CA TYR A 424 -18.36 -13.51 -7.62
C TYR A 424 -18.07 -13.02 -6.20
N LEU A 425 -17.75 -11.74 -5.99
CA LEU A 425 -17.64 -11.15 -4.65
C LEU A 425 -18.97 -11.27 -3.91
N LYS A 426 -20.09 -10.90 -4.57
CA LYS A 426 -21.43 -11.09 -3.99
C LYS A 426 -21.69 -12.57 -3.65
N LYS A 427 -21.44 -13.50 -4.60
CA LYS A 427 -21.63 -14.94 -4.42
C LYS A 427 -20.75 -15.51 -3.30
N TYR A 428 -19.57 -14.94 -3.07
CA TYR A 428 -18.68 -15.33 -1.98
C TYR A 428 -19.21 -14.87 -0.63
N TYR A 429 -19.52 -13.59 -0.48
CA TYR A 429 -19.87 -13.00 0.81
C TYR A 429 -21.32 -13.22 1.23
N THR A 430 -22.19 -13.70 0.35
CA THR A 430 -23.56 -14.13 0.68
C THR A 430 -23.67 -15.63 1.02
N GLN A 431 -22.56 -16.36 1.18
CA GLN A 431 -22.60 -17.77 1.58
C GLN A 431 -23.17 -17.92 2.99
N PRO A 432 -24.02 -18.94 3.26
CA PRO A 432 -24.59 -19.18 4.60
C PRO A 432 -23.53 -19.28 5.70
N ARG A 433 -22.37 -19.88 5.41
CA ARG A 433 -21.26 -19.96 6.39
C ARG A 433 -20.72 -18.60 6.83
N ILE A 434 -20.76 -17.58 5.96
CA ILE A 434 -20.32 -16.20 6.28
C ILE A 434 -21.44 -15.48 7.03
N LEU A 435 -22.68 -15.55 6.53
CA LEU A 435 -23.83 -14.90 7.13
C LEU A 435 -24.09 -15.42 8.56
N LEU A 436 -24.19 -16.73 8.73
CA LEU A 436 -24.34 -17.35 10.04
C LEU A 436 -23.08 -17.23 10.90
N GLY A 437 -21.91 -17.33 10.26
CA GLY A 437 -20.62 -17.20 10.93
C GLY A 437 -20.37 -15.84 11.56
N ALA A 438 -20.99 -14.77 11.06
CA ALA A 438 -20.95 -13.45 11.66
C ALA A 438 -21.54 -13.42 13.10
N PHE A 439 -22.41 -14.38 13.43
CA PHE A 439 -23.05 -14.46 14.74
C PHE A 439 -22.57 -15.66 15.56
N PHE A 440 -22.37 -16.81 14.92
CA PHE A 440 -22.21 -18.10 15.61
C PHE A 440 -20.82 -18.73 15.43
N ASN A 441 -19.89 -18.14 14.69
CA ASN A 441 -18.56 -18.74 14.53
C ASN A 441 -17.81 -18.76 15.88
N PRO A 442 -17.22 -19.89 16.30
CA PRO A 442 -16.48 -19.96 17.56
C PRO A 442 -15.22 -19.07 17.55
N ASN A 443 -14.61 -18.87 16.39
CA ASN A 443 -13.45 -17.99 16.26
C ASN A 443 -13.89 -16.51 16.31
N PRO A 444 -13.46 -15.72 17.32
CA PRO A 444 -13.87 -14.33 17.48
C PRO A 444 -13.39 -13.42 16.34
N PHE A 445 -12.21 -13.70 15.76
CA PHE A 445 -11.70 -12.94 14.62
C PHE A 445 -12.57 -13.15 13.38
N LYS A 446 -12.98 -14.41 13.10
CA LYS A 446 -13.93 -14.69 11.99
C LYS A 446 -15.26 -13.99 12.20
N ARG A 447 -15.82 -14.05 13.41
CA ARG A 447 -17.08 -13.34 13.72
C ARG A 447 -16.96 -11.86 13.46
N MET A 448 -15.92 -11.25 14.00
CA MET A 448 -15.66 -9.81 13.84
C MET A 448 -15.54 -9.42 12.37
N ALA A 449 -14.71 -10.11 11.62
CA ALA A 449 -14.46 -9.83 10.22
C ALA A 449 -15.69 -10.07 9.34
N TYR A 450 -16.48 -11.13 9.61
CA TYR A 450 -17.73 -11.36 8.88
C TYR A 450 -18.78 -10.28 9.19
N ARG A 451 -18.89 -9.81 10.44
CA ARG A 451 -19.77 -8.67 10.80
C ARG A 451 -19.37 -7.39 10.07
N LEU A 452 -18.06 -7.12 9.97
CA LEU A 452 -17.56 -5.96 9.22
C LEU A 452 -17.98 -6.04 7.76
N ILE A 453 -17.80 -7.20 7.11
CA ILE A 453 -18.19 -7.39 5.71
C ILE A 453 -19.71 -7.19 5.53
N LEU A 454 -20.52 -7.75 6.42
CA LEU A 454 -21.95 -7.54 6.36
C LEU A 454 -22.34 -6.07 6.52
N ARG A 455 -21.68 -5.37 7.43
CA ARG A 455 -21.85 -3.92 7.60
C ARG A 455 -21.46 -3.17 6.32
N TYR A 456 -20.30 -3.49 5.73
CA TYR A 456 -19.84 -2.89 4.49
C TYR A 456 -20.83 -3.13 3.33
N VAL A 457 -21.29 -4.36 3.17
CA VAL A 457 -22.30 -4.72 2.14
C VAL A 457 -23.60 -3.96 2.38
N TRP A 458 -24.06 -3.85 3.63
CA TRP A 458 -25.28 -3.13 4.00
C TRP A 458 -25.13 -1.61 3.79
N GLU A 459 -24.02 -1.01 4.21
CA GLU A 459 -23.74 0.41 4.01
C GLU A 459 -23.67 0.79 2.52
N ASN A 460 -23.07 -0.08 1.69
CA ASN A 460 -23.03 0.16 0.25
C ASN A 460 -24.36 -0.10 -0.47
N ALA A 461 -25.22 -0.95 0.09
CA ALA A 461 -26.57 -1.19 -0.45
C ALA A 461 -27.54 -0.07 -0.11
N THR A 462 -27.37 0.62 1.03
CA THR A 462 -28.28 1.62 1.57
C THR A 462 -27.87 3.07 1.35
N LYS A 463 -26.57 3.31 1.18
CA LYS A 463 -26.06 4.64 0.80
C LYS A 463 -26.06 4.75 -0.71
N ARG A 464 -26.54 5.91 -1.23
CA ARG A 464 -26.26 6.29 -2.62
C ARG A 464 -24.78 6.08 -2.87
N PRO A 465 -24.39 5.50 -4.06
CA PRO A 465 -22.97 5.30 -4.35
C PRO A 465 -22.23 6.59 -4.04
N TRP A 466 -21.19 6.49 -3.23
CA TRP A 466 -20.30 7.60 -2.94
C TRP A 466 -19.84 8.14 -4.31
N ARG A 467 -20.33 9.30 -4.69
CA ARG A 467 -19.74 10.03 -5.79
C ARG A 467 -18.38 10.49 -5.26
N GLN A 468 -17.29 10.09 -5.93
CA GLN A 468 -16.10 10.93 -5.88
C GLN A 468 -16.60 12.36 -6.00
N PRO A 469 -16.22 13.29 -5.11
CA PRO A 469 -16.51 14.69 -5.38
C PRO A 469 -16.00 14.91 -6.80
N ASN A 470 -16.93 15.20 -7.69
CA ASN A 470 -16.60 15.50 -9.08
C ASN A 470 -15.49 16.56 -8.96
N LEU A 471 -14.37 16.39 -9.66
CA LEU A 471 -13.32 17.41 -9.67
C LEU A 471 -13.94 18.80 -9.90
N ALA A 472 -15.02 18.88 -10.69
CA ALA A 472 -15.86 20.07 -10.87
C ALA A 472 -16.69 20.50 -9.62
N GLU A 473 -16.92 19.64 -8.62
CA GLU A 473 -17.52 20.03 -7.33
C GLU A 473 -16.44 20.45 -6.32
N VAL A 474 -15.26 19.87 -6.40
CA VAL A 474 -14.06 20.38 -5.73
C VAL A 474 -13.67 21.72 -6.33
N ASP A 475 -13.74 21.87 -7.67
CA ASP A 475 -13.53 23.14 -8.37
C ASP A 475 -14.59 24.20 -8.01
N ARG A 476 -15.85 23.86 -7.78
CA ARG A 476 -16.86 24.81 -7.30
C ARG A 476 -16.68 25.22 -5.85
N ASN A 477 -16.26 24.33 -4.99
CA ASN A 477 -15.90 24.66 -3.62
C ASN A 477 -14.51 25.32 -3.53
N ASN A 478 -13.63 25.08 -4.51
CA ASN A 478 -12.35 25.76 -4.67
C ASN A 478 -12.41 26.97 -5.61
N SER A 479 -13.55 27.29 -6.24
CA SER A 479 -13.73 28.55 -6.98
C SER A 479 -13.62 29.76 -6.06
N GLU A 480 -13.88 29.62 -4.76
CA GLU A 480 -13.46 30.59 -3.74
C GLU A 480 -11.92 30.69 -3.64
N PHE A 481 -11.17 29.67 -4.09
CA PHE A 481 -9.71 29.62 -4.08
C PHE A 481 -9.07 29.61 -5.47
N GLY A 482 -9.85 29.75 -6.56
CA GLY A 482 -9.38 30.01 -7.93
C GLY A 482 -8.62 28.87 -8.63
N VAL A 483 -8.85 27.62 -8.28
CA VAL A 483 -8.23 26.44 -8.94
C VAL A 483 -9.07 26.00 -10.14
N ARG A 484 -8.53 26.06 -11.34
CA ARG A 484 -9.14 25.48 -12.56
C ARG A 484 -8.67 24.05 -12.76
N SER A 485 -9.56 23.20 -13.27
CA SER A 485 -9.26 21.81 -13.65
C SER A 485 -8.10 21.76 -14.66
N LEU A 486 -7.14 20.88 -14.42
CA LEU A 486 -6.19 20.46 -15.43
C LEU A 486 -6.88 19.38 -16.28
N GLU A 487 -7.18 19.69 -17.52
CA GLU A 487 -7.45 18.69 -18.54
C GLU A 487 -6.11 18.01 -18.89
N CYS A 488 -6.02 16.70 -18.61
CA CYS A 488 -4.94 15.83 -19.08
C CYS A 488 -5.28 15.23 -20.43
#